data_61d26531ae42c41b5f827b574566908a
#
_entry.id   61d26531ae42c41b5f827b574566908a
#
_cell.length_a   1.000
_cell.length_b   1.000
_cell.length_c   1.000
_cell.angle_alpha   90.00
_cell.angle_beta   90.00
_cell.angle_gamma   90.00
#
_symmetry.space_group_name_H-M   'P 1'
#
loop_
_entity.id
_entity.type
_entity.pdbx_description
1 polymer ?
#
loop_
_entity_poly.entity_id
_entity_poly.type
_entity_poly.pdbx_seq_one_letter_code
_entity_poly.pdbx_strand_id
1 'polypeptide(L)'
;KEMKKLNKNIYVKLLRVSGVYFEGNANNEMITRIVGKSFENQEDLDKYNEFLIDAKERDHRKIGQELDLFCFSDYVGPGLPLYTPRGTIVKDELQKEIERVCRKYGFQKVSCPSLADISLFETSGHAMKFNDELFRVNSPKGHEFVLKPVQCPHHTQIYASKLRSYKDLPIRYMESDKQYRAELQGAVGGLSRVYAITVEDGHSFCTREQVKQEVINMCNLIKDFYSNMGLWNDHWVSLSVRDYEHPEKYIGSKEDWDICEQMLKEVSDELGLNAKRCEGEAALYGPKLDFMFKDALGRDIQIPTVQLDFAMPK
;
A
#
# COMPACT_ATOMS: atom_id res chain seq x y z
N LYS A 1 19.00 32.43 -8.19
CA LYS A 1 19.06 32.71 -6.72
C LYS A 1 20.53 32.69 -6.34
N GLU A 2 21.09 33.81 -5.87
CA GLU A 2 22.44 33.87 -5.33
C GLU A 2 22.57 32.95 -4.12
N MET A 3 23.55 32.07 -4.14
CA MET A 3 23.91 31.30 -2.95
C MET A 3 24.55 32.23 -1.93
N LYS A 4 23.88 32.48 -0.81
CA LYS A 4 24.50 33.16 0.34
C LYS A 4 25.73 32.36 0.75
N LYS A 5 26.90 33.02 0.87
CA LYS A 5 28.10 32.41 1.46
C LYS A 5 27.76 31.89 2.86
N LEU A 6 27.72 30.56 3.01
CA LEU A 6 27.59 29.92 4.31
C LEU A 6 28.95 30.03 5.02
N ASN A 7 28.99 30.82 6.10
CA ASN A 7 30.20 31.02 6.93
C ASN A 7 30.40 29.89 7.98
N LYS A 8 29.78 28.69 7.75
CA LYS A 8 29.92 27.54 8.64
C LYS A 8 30.48 26.35 7.88
N ASN A 9 31.33 25.58 8.50
CA ASN A 9 31.71 24.28 7.99
C ASN A 9 30.46 23.39 7.92
N ILE A 10 30.21 22.82 6.76
CA ILE A 10 29.13 21.89 6.52
C ILE A 10 29.74 20.53 6.27
N TYR A 11 29.27 19.54 6.99
CA TYR A 11 29.64 18.15 6.82
C TYR A 11 28.67 17.47 5.88
N VAL A 12 29.16 16.77 4.87
CA VAL A 12 28.29 16.18 3.82
C VAL A 12 28.58 14.69 3.68
N LYS A 13 27.50 13.90 3.65
CA LYS A 13 27.54 12.50 3.25
C LYS A 13 26.92 12.35 1.87
N LEU A 14 27.68 11.87 0.90
CA LEU A 14 27.16 11.47 -0.40
C LEU A 14 26.52 10.09 -0.25
N LEU A 15 25.28 9.95 -0.74
CA LEU A 15 24.47 8.74 -0.57
C LEU A 15 24.40 7.92 -1.86
N ARG A 16 24.18 8.57 -2.99
CA ARG A 16 24.10 7.89 -4.29
C ARG A 16 24.34 8.84 -5.46
N VAL A 17 24.72 8.23 -6.58
CA VAL A 17 24.75 8.87 -7.89
C VAL A 17 23.84 8.07 -8.81
N SER A 18 23.01 8.73 -9.59
CA SER A 18 22.08 8.08 -10.54
C SER A 18 21.83 8.95 -11.75
N GLY A 19 21.55 8.34 -12.90
CA GLY A 19 20.96 9.04 -14.04
C GLY A 19 19.51 9.44 -13.73
N VAL A 20 19.07 10.56 -14.24
CA VAL A 20 17.67 11.00 -14.21
C VAL A 20 17.39 11.88 -15.41
N TYR A 21 16.20 11.78 -15.99
CA TYR A 21 15.78 12.71 -17.02
C TYR A 21 15.48 14.08 -16.41
N PHE A 22 15.91 15.15 -17.11
CA PHE A 22 15.64 16.52 -16.65
C PHE A 22 14.13 16.72 -16.50
N GLU A 23 13.71 17.32 -15.38
CA GLU A 23 12.30 17.51 -15.01
C GLU A 23 11.44 16.23 -14.95
N GLY A 24 12.09 15.06 -14.87
CA GLY A 24 11.38 13.77 -14.83
C GLY A 24 10.75 13.33 -16.16
N ASN A 25 10.99 14.05 -17.24
CA ASN A 25 10.43 13.74 -18.54
C ASN A 25 11.44 12.92 -19.38
N ALA A 26 11.04 11.71 -19.77
CA ALA A 26 11.88 10.78 -20.54
C ALA A 26 12.30 11.30 -21.95
N ASN A 27 11.64 12.34 -22.46
CA ASN A 27 12.00 13.01 -23.71
C ASN A 27 13.12 14.06 -23.53
N ASN A 28 13.45 14.43 -22.31
CA ASN A 28 14.52 15.37 -22.00
C ASN A 28 15.86 14.64 -21.87
N GLU A 29 16.96 15.41 -21.87
CA GLU A 29 18.29 14.84 -21.69
C GLU A 29 18.47 14.15 -20.32
N MET A 30 19.28 13.10 -20.31
CA MET A 30 19.65 12.41 -19.08
C MET A 30 20.79 13.15 -18.41
N ILE A 31 20.57 13.56 -17.15
CA ILE A 31 21.54 14.23 -16.30
C ILE A 31 21.97 13.34 -15.13
N THR A 32 23.11 13.64 -14.55
CA THR A 32 23.60 12.96 -13.34
C THR A 32 23.04 13.62 -12.10
N ARG A 33 22.27 12.85 -11.30
CA ARG A 33 21.77 13.28 -10.01
C ARG A 33 22.65 12.75 -8.89
N ILE A 34 23.21 13.64 -8.08
CA ILE A 34 23.97 13.34 -6.87
C ILE A 34 23.07 13.65 -5.68
N VAL A 35 22.84 12.65 -4.83
CA VAL A 35 22.05 12.79 -3.61
C VAL A 35 22.98 12.71 -2.40
N GLY A 36 22.87 13.68 -1.52
CA GLY A 36 23.62 13.73 -0.27
C GLY A 36 22.78 14.30 0.87
N LYS A 37 23.30 14.18 2.08
CA LYS A 37 22.72 14.78 3.29
C LYS A 37 23.79 15.65 3.95
N SER A 38 23.41 16.85 4.42
CA SER A 38 24.28 17.79 5.11
C SER A 38 23.99 17.84 6.60
N PHE A 39 25.02 18.10 7.40
CA PHE A 39 24.98 18.17 8.86
C PHE A 39 25.71 19.43 9.34
N GLU A 40 25.28 19.96 10.47
CA GLU A 40 25.87 21.17 11.05
C GLU A 40 27.18 20.89 11.82
N ASN A 41 27.40 19.65 12.25
CA ASN A 41 28.58 19.24 13.00
C ASN A 41 29.00 17.81 12.64
N GLN A 42 30.21 17.43 13.03
CA GLN A 42 30.78 16.11 12.78
C GLN A 42 30.05 15.00 13.56
N GLU A 43 29.61 15.29 14.78
CA GLU A 43 28.92 14.31 15.63
C GLU A 43 27.64 13.80 15.00
N ASP A 44 26.83 14.69 14.40
CA ASP A 44 25.60 14.32 13.71
C ASP A 44 25.88 13.51 12.43
N LEU A 45 26.98 13.83 11.72
CA LEU A 45 27.41 13.02 10.59
C LEU A 45 27.83 11.62 11.04
N ASP A 46 28.54 11.50 12.16
CA ASP A 46 29.00 10.21 12.68
C ASP A 46 27.84 9.35 13.16
N LYS A 47 26.88 9.92 13.89
CA LYS A 47 25.61 9.26 14.25
C LYS A 47 24.84 8.77 13.03
N TYR A 48 24.82 9.59 11.98
CA TYR A 48 24.16 9.19 10.74
C TYR A 48 24.90 8.08 10.00
N ASN A 49 26.22 8.06 10.04
CA ASN A 49 27.01 6.95 9.49
C ASN A 49 26.74 5.64 10.24
N GLU A 50 26.69 5.67 11.58
CA GLU A 50 26.35 4.52 12.41
C GLU A 50 24.92 4.03 12.10
N PHE A 51 23.95 4.95 11.98
CA PHE A 51 22.59 4.63 11.56
C PHE A 51 22.55 3.95 10.19
N LEU A 52 23.35 4.40 9.20
CA LEU A 52 23.40 3.77 7.88
C LEU A 52 24.00 2.36 7.92
N ILE A 53 24.99 2.13 8.79
CA ILE A 53 25.57 0.79 8.99
C ILE A 53 24.51 -0.14 9.57
N ASP A 54 23.83 0.26 10.64
CA ASP A 54 22.76 -0.50 11.27
C ASP A 54 21.59 -0.76 10.29
N ALA A 55 21.17 0.26 9.52
CA ALA A 55 20.13 0.12 8.51
C ALA A 55 20.51 -0.90 7.41
N LYS A 56 21.81 -0.98 7.05
CA LYS A 56 22.31 -1.95 6.09
C LYS A 56 22.28 -3.37 6.65
N GLU A 57 22.61 -3.54 7.94
CA GLU A 57 22.53 -4.84 8.62
C GLU A 57 21.08 -5.34 8.69
N ARG A 58 20.10 -4.44 8.82
CA ARG A 58 18.66 -4.74 8.86
C ARG A 58 17.99 -4.77 7.48
N ASP A 59 18.74 -4.60 6.38
CA ASP A 59 18.17 -4.64 5.03
C ASP A 59 17.63 -6.05 4.74
N HIS A 60 16.33 -6.13 4.40
CA HIS A 60 15.67 -7.40 4.11
C HIS A 60 16.35 -8.20 2.99
N ARG A 61 17.03 -7.54 2.04
CA ARG A 61 17.76 -8.22 0.96
C ARG A 61 18.98 -8.96 1.49
N LYS A 62 19.71 -8.34 2.46
CA LYS A 62 20.83 -8.96 3.14
C LYS A 62 20.35 -10.12 4.00
N ILE A 63 19.39 -9.86 4.90
CA ILE A 63 18.83 -10.87 5.80
C ILE A 63 18.21 -12.02 5.02
N GLY A 64 17.47 -11.72 3.95
CA GLY A 64 16.81 -12.71 3.10
C GLY A 64 17.81 -13.64 2.43
N GLN A 65 18.96 -13.13 1.99
CA GLN A 65 20.04 -13.92 1.43
C GLN A 65 20.75 -14.77 2.49
N GLU A 66 21.11 -14.18 3.64
CA GLU A 66 21.79 -14.88 4.73
C GLU A 66 20.96 -16.01 5.34
N LEU A 67 19.64 -15.81 5.43
CA LEU A 67 18.70 -16.81 5.95
C LEU A 67 18.13 -17.73 4.88
N ASP A 68 18.51 -17.56 3.63
CA ASP A 68 17.98 -18.31 2.48
C ASP A 68 16.45 -18.25 2.40
N LEU A 69 15.89 -17.01 2.37
CA LEU A 69 14.43 -16.82 2.34
C LEU A 69 13.88 -16.61 0.93
N PHE A 70 14.62 -15.91 0.08
CA PHE A 70 14.23 -15.65 -1.31
C PHE A 70 15.42 -15.33 -2.17
N CYS A 71 15.24 -15.47 -3.48
CA CYS A 71 16.22 -15.10 -4.49
C CYS A 71 15.56 -14.41 -5.68
N PHE A 72 16.38 -13.82 -6.54
CA PHE A 72 16.00 -13.28 -7.84
C PHE A 72 16.74 -14.01 -8.93
N SER A 73 16.14 -14.08 -10.11
CA SER A 73 16.73 -14.70 -11.30
C SER A 73 16.51 -13.82 -12.53
N ASP A 74 17.54 -13.60 -13.31
CA ASP A 74 17.43 -12.84 -14.57
C ASP A 74 16.48 -13.52 -15.56
N TYR A 75 16.35 -14.85 -15.50
CA TYR A 75 15.40 -15.61 -16.34
C TYR A 75 13.95 -15.41 -15.95
N VAL A 76 13.68 -15.14 -14.67
CA VAL A 76 12.31 -14.85 -14.19
C VAL A 76 12.00 -13.36 -14.36
N GLY A 77 13.00 -12.52 -14.25
CA GLY A 77 12.90 -11.07 -14.41
C GLY A 77 12.96 -10.30 -13.09
N PRO A 78 13.27 -8.98 -13.18
CA PRO A 78 13.31 -8.10 -12.01
C PRO A 78 11.91 -7.96 -11.39
N GLY A 79 11.85 -7.68 -10.07
CA GLY A 79 10.58 -7.48 -9.36
C GLY A 79 9.69 -8.72 -9.22
N LEU A 80 10.24 -9.91 -9.48
CA LEU A 80 9.55 -11.21 -9.35
C LEU A 80 10.35 -12.13 -8.41
N PRO A 81 10.21 -11.95 -7.09
CA PRO A 81 10.96 -12.75 -6.10
C PRO A 81 10.52 -14.21 -6.12
N LEU A 82 11.50 -15.10 -6.02
CA LEU A 82 11.34 -16.54 -5.83
C LEU A 82 11.58 -16.86 -4.36
N TYR A 83 10.56 -17.37 -3.68
CA TYR A 83 10.69 -17.80 -2.29
C TYR A 83 11.26 -19.22 -2.22
N THR A 84 12.30 -19.39 -1.40
CA THR A 84 12.86 -20.69 -1.08
C THR A 84 11.92 -21.48 -0.16
N PRO A 85 12.19 -22.76 0.15
CA PRO A 85 11.40 -23.49 1.14
C PRO A 85 11.32 -22.79 2.49
N ARG A 86 12.41 -22.17 2.97
CA ARG A 86 12.44 -21.40 4.23
C ARG A 86 11.57 -20.14 4.15
N GLY A 87 11.72 -19.37 3.08
CA GLY A 87 10.90 -18.18 2.87
C GLY A 87 9.43 -18.49 2.68
N THR A 88 9.11 -19.62 2.06
CA THR A 88 7.73 -20.11 1.91
C THR A 88 7.11 -20.40 3.27
N ILE A 89 7.84 -21.08 4.18
CA ILE A 89 7.37 -21.34 5.55
C ILE A 89 7.03 -20.02 6.26
N VAL A 90 7.94 -19.02 6.21
CA VAL A 90 7.70 -17.71 6.85
C VAL A 90 6.45 -17.05 6.27
N LYS A 91 6.31 -17.05 4.94
CA LYS A 91 5.15 -16.49 4.26
C LYS A 91 3.86 -17.20 4.64
N ASP A 92 3.86 -18.53 4.70
CA ASP A 92 2.69 -19.33 5.05
C ASP A 92 2.27 -19.11 6.52
N GLU A 93 3.21 -18.99 7.45
CA GLU A 93 2.90 -18.69 8.85
C GLU A 93 2.33 -17.28 9.02
N LEU A 94 2.86 -16.27 8.31
CA LEU A 94 2.28 -14.93 8.27
C LEU A 94 0.85 -14.95 7.72
N GLN A 95 0.62 -15.70 6.64
CA GLN A 95 -0.71 -15.84 6.05
C GLN A 95 -1.69 -16.54 6.99
N LYS A 96 -1.28 -17.62 7.66
CA LYS A 96 -2.11 -18.31 8.66
C LYS A 96 -2.50 -17.39 9.80
N GLU A 97 -1.56 -16.58 10.28
CA GLU A 97 -1.82 -15.67 11.39
C GLU A 97 -2.80 -14.57 11.01
N ILE A 98 -2.61 -13.90 9.86
CA ILE A 98 -3.56 -12.87 9.41
C ILE A 98 -4.95 -13.46 9.15
N GLU A 99 -5.04 -14.65 8.52
CA GLU A 99 -6.32 -15.33 8.31
C GLU A 99 -7.00 -15.69 9.66
N ARG A 100 -6.22 -16.11 10.66
CA ARG A 100 -6.73 -16.37 12.01
C ARG A 100 -7.31 -15.12 12.65
N VAL A 101 -6.59 -14.00 12.55
CA VAL A 101 -7.05 -12.71 13.07
C VAL A 101 -8.30 -12.25 12.31
N CYS A 102 -8.32 -12.30 10.98
CA CYS A 102 -9.49 -11.93 10.18
C CYS A 102 -10.74 -12.73 10.58
N ARG A 103 -10.62 -14.04 10.78
CA ARG A 103 -11.74 -14.90 11.22
C ARG A 103 -12.25 -14.52 12.61
N LYS A 104 -11.39 -14.08 13.53
CA LYS A 104 -11.78 -13.56 14.84
C LYS A 104 -12.75 -12.37 14.71
N TYR A 105 -12.56 -11.54 13.68
CA TYR A 105 -13.42 -10.40 13.37
C TYR A 105 -14.57 -10.75 12.39
N GLY A 106 -14.82 -12.03 12.15
CA GLY A 106 -15.96 -12.52 11.38
C GLY A 106 -15.79 -12.45 9.86
N PHE A 107 -14.56 -12.28 9.36
CA PHE A 107 -14.28 -12.37 7.92
C PHE A 107 -14.32 -13.82 7.44
N GLN A 108 -14.93 -14.01 6.27
CA GLN A 108 -15.03 -15.29 5.59
C GLN A 108 -14.06 -15.32 4.41
N LYS A 109 -13.26 -16.38 4.33
CA LYS A 109 -12.29 -16.56 3.25
C LYS A 109 -13.01 -16.86 1.94
N VAL A 110 -12.65 -16.13 0.91
CA VAL A 110 -13.08 -16.36 -0.48
C VAL A 110 -11.84 -16.65 -1.34
N SER A 111 -12.05 -17.02 -2.60
CA SER A 111 -10.98 -17.23 -3.57
C SER A 111 -11.41 -16.77 -4.95
N CYS A 112 -10.61 -15.90 -5.55
CA CYS A 112 -10.85 -15.29 -6.84
C CYS A 112 -9.75 -15.66 -7.83
N PRO A 113 -10.04 -15.75 -9.15
CA PRO A 113 -9.01 -15.95 -10.16
C PRO A 113 -8.07 -14.74 -10.24
N SER A 114 -6.82 -14.98 -10.66
CA SER A 114 -5.86 -13.89 -10.92
C SER A 114 -6.14 -13.12 -12.21
N LEU A 115 -6.95 -13.67 -13.10
CA LEU A 115 -7.37 -13.09 -14.38
C LEU A 115 -8.82 -12.65 -14.31
N ALA A 116 -9.13 -11.51 -14.92
CA ALA A 116 -10.50 -11.09 -15.18
C ALA A 116 -10.60 -10.42 -16.55
N ASP A 117 -11.81 -10.39 -17.10
CA ASP A 117 -12.14 -9.61 -18.27
C ASP A 117 -11.89 -8.12 -17.99
N ILE A 118 -11.38 -7.39 -18.99
CA ILE A 118 -11.05 -5.96 -18.84
C ILE A 118 -12.26 -5.13 -18.42
N SER A 119 -13.47 -5.52 -18.85
CA SER A 119 -14.72 -4.79 -18.55
C SER A 119 -15.00 -4.68 -17.04
N LEU A 120 -14.54 -5.62 -16.23
CA LEU A 120 -14.63 -5.55 -14.77
C LEU A 120 -13.88 -4.34 -14.22
N PHE A 121 -12.69 -4.08 -14.77
CA PHE A 121 -11.84 -2.96 -14.34
C PHE A 121 -12.22 -1.63 -15.02
N GLU A 122 -12.87 -1.68 -16.18
CA GLU A 122 -13.51 -0.52 -16.80
C GLU A 122 -14.71 -0.05 -15.96
N THR A 123 -15.58 -0.97 -15.58
CA THR A 123 -16.75 -0.68 -14.74
C THR A 123 -16.36 -0.10 -13.38
N SER A 124 -15.28 -0.61 -12.78
CA SER A 124 -14.79 -0.13 -11.50
C SER A 124 -13.88 1.11 -11.61
N GLY A 125 -13.64 1.64 -12.81
CA GLY A 125 -12.81 2.83 -13.06
C GLY A 125 -11.29 2.60 -12.97
N HIS A 126 -10.84 1.41 -12.59
CA HIS A 126 -9.41 1.11 -12.45
C HIS A 126 -8.69 1.12 -13.81
N ALA A 127 -9.33 0.60 -14.87
CA ALA A 127 -8.74 0.58 -16.20
C ALA A 127 -8.51 2.00 -16.76
N MET A 128 -9.36 2.96 -16.39
CA MET A 128 -9.24 4.35 -16.84
C MET A 128 -8.14 5.10 -16.05
N LYS A 129 -8.10 4.92 -14.72
CA LYS A 129 -7.19 5.66 -13.83
C LYS A 129 -5.77 5.10 -13.83
N PHE A 130 -5.62 3.78 -13.93
CA PHE A 130 -4.35 3.05 -13.78
C PHE A 130 -3.99 2.24 -15.03
N ASN A 131 -4.39 2.71 -16.22
CA ASN A 131 -4.20 2.00 -17.48
C ASN A 131 -2.76 1.50 -17.70
N ASP A 132 -1.78 2.34 -17.37
CA ASP A 132 -0.35 2.06 -17.59
C ASP A 132 0.22 1.08 -16.53
N GLU A 133 -0.54 0.79 -15.48
CA GLU A 133 -0.16 -0.16 -14.42
C GLU A 133 -0.77 -1.55 -14.62
N LEU A 134 -1.59 -1.75 -15.67
CA LEU A 134 -2.27 -3.00 -15.93
C LEU A 134 -1.42 -3.97 -16.75
N PHE A 135 -1.25 -5.20 -16.25
CA PHE A 135 -0.78 -6.31 -17.06
C PHE A 135 -1.91 -6.87 -17.92
N ARG A 136 -1.90 -6.58 -19.22
CA ARG A 136 -2.87 -7.10 -20.19
C ARG A 136 -2.43 -8.45 -20.71
N VAL A 137 -3.35 -9.40 -20.81
CA VAL A 137 -3.12 -10.76 -21.29
C VAL A 137 -4.05 -11.02 -22.46
N ASN A 138 -3.48 -11.14 -23.65
CA ASN A 138 -4.22 -11.45 -24.86
C ASN A 138 -4.19 -12.95 -25.16
N SER A 139 -5.35 -13.58 -25.22
CA SER A 139 -5.43 -14.98 -25.63
C SER A 139 -5.31 -15.12 -27.15
N PRO A 140 -4.78 -16.25 -27.67
CA PRO A 140 -4.76 -16.51 -29.10
C PRO A 140 -6.14 -16.52 -29.77
N LYS A 141 -7.21 -16.61 -28.97
CA LYS A 141 -8.61 -16.60 -29.45
C LYS A 141 -9.25 -15.21 -29.45
N GLY A 142 -8.48 -14.15 -29.17
CA GLY A 142 -8.95 -12.76 -29.20
C GLY A 142 -9.61 -12.28 -27.90
N HIS A 143 -9.56 -13.04 -26.81
CA HIS A 143 -10.02 -12.56 -25.50
C HIS A 143 -8.93 -11.72 -24.83
N GLU A 144 -9.29 -10.54 -24.35
CA GLU A 144 -8.44 -9.67 -23.57
C GLU A 144 -8.77 -9.79 -22.09
N PHE A 145 -7.79 -10.19 -21.31
CA PHE A 145 -7.86 -10.28 -19.85
C PHE A 145 -6.84 -9.33 -19.22
N VAL A 146 -7.02 -9.10 -17.93
CA VAL A 146 -6.11 -8.34 -17.08
C VAL A 146 -5.73 -9.20 -15.89
N LEU A 147 -4.43 -9.21 -15.52
CA LEU A 147 -4.02 -9.70 -14.20
C LEU A 147 -4.52 -8.70 -13.15
N LYS A 148 -5.23 -9.18 -12.14
CA LYS A 148 -5.92 -8.31 -11.17
C LYS A 148 -4.94 -7.37 -10.44
N PRO A 149 -5.10 -6.04 -10.57
CA PRO A 149 -4.29 -5.06 -9.84
C PRO A 149 -4.79 -4.82 -8.40
N VAL A 150 -6.06 -5.21 -8.14
CA VAL A 150 -6.78 -5.09 -6.87
C VAL A 150 -7.82 -6.21 -6.76
N GLN A 151 -8.31 -6.50 -5.57
CA GLN A 151 -9.31 -7.56 -5.32
C GLN A 151 -10.74 -7.03 -5.22
N CYS A 152 -10.94 -5.73 -4.92
CA CYS A 152 -12.26 -5.14 -4.70
C CYS A 152 -13.32 -5.52 -5.74
N PRO A 153 -13.06 -5.42 -7.07
CA PRO A 153 -14.07 -5.75 -8.07
C PRO A 153 -14.49 -7.22 -8.04
N HIS A 154 -13.60 -8.14 -7.72
CA HIS A 154 -13.94 -9.56 -7.59
C HIS A 154 -14.85 -9.84 -6.39
N HIS A 155 -14.53 -9.25 -5.22
CA HIS A 155 -15.36 -9.42 -4.02
C HIS A 155 -16.75 -8.84 -4.20
N THR A 156 -16.89 -7.72 -4.93
CA THR A 156 -18.23 -7.17 -5.28
C THR A 156 -19.03 -8.13 -6.17
N GLN A 157 -18.39 -8.87 -7.10
CA GLN A 157 -19.07 -9.88 -7.90
C GLN A 157 -19.54 -11.08 -7.05
N ILE A 158 -18.75 -11.50 -6.07
CA ILE A 158 -19.20 -12.54 -5.11
C ILE A 158 -20.39 -12.02 -4.31
N TYR A 159 -20.33 -10.78 -3.85
CA TYR A 159 -21.46 -10.17 -3.15
C TYR A 159 -22.71 -10.11 -4.03
N ALA A 160 -22.59 -9.67 -5.27
CA ALA A 160 -23.70 -9.51 -6.23
C ALA A 160 -24.25 -10.85 -6.77
N SER A 161 -23.55 -11.98 -6.57
CA SER A 161 -23.96 -13.29 -7.08
C SER A 161 -25.27 -13.83 -6.49
N LYS A 162 -25.77 -13.22 -5.40
CA LYS A 162 -27.00 -13.60 -4.71
C LYS A 162 -27.79 -12.37 -4.31
N LEU A 163 -29.12 -12.47 -4.31
CA LEU A 163 -29.96 -11.46 -3.68
C LEU A 163 -29.65 -11.38 -2.19
N ARG A 164 -29.46 -10.17 -1.70
CA ARG A 164 -29.13 -9.86 -0.31
C ARG A 164 -30.20 -8.99 0.32
N SER A 165 -30.46 -9.24 1.58
CA SER A 165 -31.27 -8.35 2.42
C SER A 165 -30.35 -7.50 3.28
N TYR A 166 -30.81 -6.31 3.70
CA TYR A 166 -30.12 -5.51 4.70
C TYR A 166 -29.91 -6.27 6.03
N LYS A 167 -30.73 -7.31 6.29
CA LYS A 167 -30.60 -8.19 7.46
C LYS A 167 -29.41 -9.14 7.38
N ASP A 168 -28.87 -9.36 6.18
CA ASP A 168 -27.69 -10.21 5.98
C ASP A 168 -26.38 -9.46 6.28
N LEU A 169 -26.45 -8.12 6.39
CA LEU A 169 -25.30 -7.25 6.62
C LEU A 169 -24.95 -7.14 8.11
N PRO A 170 -23.66 -7.00 8.43
CA PRO A 170 -22.52 -6.88 7.53
C PRO A 170 -22.04 -8.23 6.99
N ILE A 171 -21.62 -8.26 5.73
CA ILE A 171 -20.96 -9.40 5.08
C ILE A 171 -19.49 -9.05 4.90
N ARG A 172 -18.59 -9.92 5.38
CA ARG A 172 -17.14 -9.67 5.36
C ARG A 172 -16.42 -10.78 4.61
N TYR A 173 -15.71 -10.40 3.55
CA TYR A 173 -14.86 -11.30 2.77
C TYR A 173 -13.39 -10.97 3.00
N MET A 174 -12.52 -11.97 2.97
CA MET A 174 -11.07 -11.83 2.99
C MET A 174 -10.42 -12.77 2.00
N GLU A 175 -9.29 -12.37 1.44
CA GLU A 175 -8.49 -13.20 0.56
C GLU A 175 -7.01 -12.78 0.62
N SER A 176 -6.13 -13.76 0.90
CA SER A 176 -4.68 -13.61 0.73
C SER A 176 -4.30 -14.09 -0.66
N ASP A 177 -4.14 -13.20 -1.62
CA ASP A 177 -3.75 -13.58 -2.97
C ASP A 177 -2.87 -12.54 -3.66
N LYS A 178 -2.36 -12.90 -4.82
CA LYS A 178 -1.49 -12.03 -5.60
C LYS A 178 -2.28 -10.94 -6.33
N GLN A 179 -1.74 -9.73 -6.25
CA GLN A 179 -2.11 -8.59 -7.08
C GLN A 179 -0.92 -8.23 -7.96
N TYR A 180 -1.18 -7.72 -9.17
CA TYR A 180 -0.17 -7.49 -10.20
C TYR A 180 -0.20 -6.05 -10.67
N ARG A 181 0.94 -5.37 -10.63
CA ARG A 181 1.07 -3.99 -11.10
C ARG A 181 2.29 -3.83 -11.97
N ALA A 182 2.13 -3.26 -13.16
CA ALA A 182 3.20 -2.96 -14.09
C ALA A 182 3.96 -1.70 -13.61
N GLU A 183 4.78 -1.88 -12.61
CA GLU A 183 5.60 -0.82 -12.04
C GLU A 183 6.58 -0.25 -13.07
N LEU A 184 6.92 1.03 -12.93
CA LEU A 184 7.90 1.66 -13.79
C LEU A 184 9.25 0.95 -13.72
N GLN A 185 9.91 0.81 -14.86
CA GLN A 185 11.24 0.23 -14.93
C GLN A 185 12.21 1.00 -14.02
N GLY A 186 12.93 0.30 -13.15
CA GLY A 186 13.82 0.89 -12.15
C GLY A 186 13.15 1.32 -10.83
N ALA A 187 11.81 1.23 -10.72
CA ALA A 187 11.11 1.42 -9.46
C ALA A 187 11.10 0.16 -8.59
N VAL A 188 11.18 -1.03 -9.21
CA VAL A 188 11.18 -2.32 -8.51
C VAL A 188 12.48 -2.53 -7.72
N GLY A 189 12.38 -3.09 -6.52
CA GLY A 189 13.54 -3.35 -5.68
C GLY A 189 13.26 -4.20 -4.44
N GLY A 190 14.03 -5.27 -4.28
CA GLY A 190 13.85 -6.22 -3.18
C GLY A 190 12.43 -6.76 -3.10
N LEU A 191 11.90 -6.87 -1.89
CA LEU A 191 10.48 -7.18 -1.63
C LEU A 191 9.62 -5.94 -1.44
N SER A 192 10.22 -4.74 -1.40
CA SER A 192 9.50 -3.49 -1.09
C SER A 192 8.65 -2.99 -2.26
N ARG A 193 9.06 -3.25 -3.49
CA ARG A 193 8.30 -2.90 -4.68
C ARG A 193 8.49 -3.98 -5.76
N VAL A 194 7.43 -4.68 -6.07
CA VAL A 194 7.42 -5.89 -6.91
C VAL A 194 6.27 -5.82 -7.93
N TYR A 195 6.37 -6.58 -9.03
CA TYR A 195 5.28 -6.70 -10.01
C TYR A 195 4.13 -7.58 -9.53
N ALA A 196 4.41 -8.51 -8.62
CA ALA A 196 3.41 -9.40 -8.03
C ALA A 196 3.58 -9.41 -6.51
N ILE A 197 2.62 -8.83 -5.79
CA ILE A 197 2.59 -8.77 -4.33
C ILE A 197 1.48 -9.66 -3.81
N THR A 198 1.72 -10.41 -2.73
CA THR A 198 0.65 -11.07 -1.98
C THR A 198 0.08 -10.07 -0.97
N VAL A 199 -1.21 -9.81 -1.06
CA VAL A 199 -1.92 -8.88 -0.19
C VAL A 199 -3.01 -9.65 0.53
N GLU A 200 -3.17 -9.42 1.84
CA GLU A 200 -4.39 -9.75 2.56
C GLU A 200 -5.36 -8.60 2.36
N ASP A 201 -6.40 -8.84 1.60
CA ASP A 201 -7.39 -7.82 1.25
C ASP A 201 -8.77 -8.25 1.74
N GLY A 202 -9.40 -7.41 2.56
CA GLY A 202 -10.69 -7.68 3.17
C GLY A 202 -11.72 -6.60 2.82
N HIS A 203 -12.95 -7.03 2.53
CA HIS A 203 -14.07 -6.14 2.21
C HIS A 203 -15.24 -6.41 3.13
N SER A 204 -15.75 -5.36 3.79
CA SER A 204 -16.97 -5.41 4.56
C SER A 204 -18.09 -4.66 3.83
N PHE A 205 -19.13 -5.38 3.46
CA PHE A 205 -20.37 -4.83 2.91
C PHE A 205 -21.33 -4.59 4.06
N CYS A 206 -21.68 -3.34 4.31
CA CYS A 206 -22.45 -2.95 5.49
C CYS A 206 -23.43 -1.81 5.20
N THR A 207 -24.40 -1.58 6.09
CA THR A 207 -25.27 -0.39 6.02
C THR A 207 -24.52 0.84 6.53
N ARG A 208 -25.04 2.04 6.24
CA ARG A 208 -24.44 3.31 6.73
C ARG A 208 -24.32 3.34 8.26
N GLU A 209 -25.28 2.80 8.97
CA GLU A 209 -25.30 2.74 10.44
C GLU A 209 -24.24 1.79 11.00
N GLN A 210 -23.86 0.78 10.23
CA GLN A 210 -22.84 -0.19 10.62
C GLN A 210 -21.40 0.27 10.34
N VAL A 211 -21.20 1.24 9.43
CA VAL A 211 -19.86 1.64 8.94
C VAL A 211 -18.91 1.98 10.08
N LYS A 212 -19.35 2.81 11.05
CA LYS A 212 -18.49 3.19 12.17
C LYS A 212 -17.94 1.97 12.92
N GLN A 213 -18.81 1.00 13.23
CA GLN A 213 -18.41 -0.22 13.93
C GLN A 213 -17.49 -1.10 13.07
N GLU A 214 -17.72 -1.17 11.76
CA GLU A 214 -16.86 -1.94 10.85
C GLU A 214 -15.46 -1.32 10.74
N VAL A 215 -15.36 0.02 10.70
CA VAL A 215 -14.06 0.71 10.74
C VAL A 215 -13.32 0.43 12.07
N ILE A 216 -14.01 0.49 13.21
CA ILE A 216 -13.44 0.13 14.52
C ILE A 216 -12.94 -1.32 14.51
N ASN A 217 -13.71 -2.25 13.97
CA ASN A 217 -13.35 -3.67 13.90
C ASN A 217 -12.09 -3.86 13.04
N MET A 218 -11.99 -3.19 11.89
CA MET A 218 -10.82 -3.25 11.01
C MET A 218 -9.56 -2.64 11.66
N CYS A 219 -9.69 -1.49 12.34
CA CYS A 219 -8.58 -0.90 13.09
C CYS A 219 -8.09 -1.84 14.21
N ASN A 220 -9.00 -2.47 14.94
CA ASN A 220 -8.65 -3.44 15.97
C ASN A 220 -8.02 -4.73 15.39
N LEU A 221 -8.49 -5.19 14.23
CA LEU A 221 -7.88 -6.31 13.49
C LEU A 221 -6.43 -6.00 13.14
N ILE A 222 -6.17 -4.82 12.58
CA ILE A 222 -4.82 -4.34 12.25
C ILE A 222 -3.96 -4.31 13.52
N LYS A 223 -4.48 -3.72 14.60
CA LYS A 223 -3.79 -3.65 15.89
C LYS A 223 -3.43 -5.04 16.42
N ASP A 224 -4.37 -5.97 16.41
CA ASP A 224 -4.15 -7.34 16.88
C ASP A 224 -3.04 -8.02 16.08
N PHE A 225 -3.09 -7.96 14.75
CA PHE A 225 -2.10 -8.58 13.89
C PHE A 225 -0.69 -8.01 14.13
N TYR A 226 -0.55 -6.69 14.08
CA TYR A 226 0.77 -6.04 14.24
C TYR A 226 1.30 -6.13 15.67
N SER A 227 0.41 -6.20 16.69
CA SER A 227 0.81 -6.48 18.07
C SER A 227 1.37 -7.88 18.23
N ASN A 228 0.75 -8.88 17.60
CA ASN A 228 1.24 -10.27 17.63
C ASN A 228 2.61 -10.40 16.93
N MET A 229 2.91 -9.54 15.96
CA MET A 229 4.22 -9.46 15.30
C MET A 229 5.24 -8.61 16.07
N GLY A 230 4.85 -7.96 17.18
CA GLY A 230 5.72 -7.02 17.91
C GLY A 230 5.99 -5.71 17.18
N LEU A 231 5.20 -5.37 16.16
CA LEU A 231 5.44 -4.23 15.27
C LEU A 231 4.52 -3.03 15.55
N TRP A 232 3.60 -3.12 16.52
CA TRP A 232 2.59 -2.07 16.75
C TRP A 232 3.17 -0.75 17.27
N ASN A 233 4.34 -0.74 17.90
CA ASN A 233 4.82 0.42 18.67
C ASN A 233 5.43 1.57 17.83
N ASP A 234 5.84 1.31 16.59
CA ASP A 234 6.59 2.26 15.76
C ASP A 234 5.82 2.68 14.50
N HIS A 235 4.55 3.10 14.70
CA HIS A 235 3.74 3.61 13.61
C HIS A 235 3.08 4.94 13.97
N TRP A 236 2.64 5.66 12.95
CA TRP A 236 1.71 6.76 13.07
C TRP A 236 0.56 6.55 12.08
N VAL A 237 -0.56 7.22 12.28
CA VAL A 237 -1.75 7.07 11.43
C VAL A 237 -2.00 8.35 10.66
N SER A 238 -2.26 8.22 9.35
CA SER A 238 -2.74 9.29 8.49
C SER A 238 -4.25 9.19 8.36
N LEU A 239 -4.96 10.28 8.62
CA LEU A 239 -6.32 10.49 8.16
C LEU A 239 -6.23 11.16 6.79
N SER A 240 -6.25 10.33 5.74
CA SER A 240 -6.11 10.74 4.35
C SER A 240 -7.45 11.21 3.82
N VAL A 241 -7.56 12.51 3.54
CA VAL A 241 -8.78 13.19 3.10
C VAL A 241 -8.62 13.73 1.69
N ARG A 242 -9.74 14.13 1.07
CA ARG A 242 -9.73 14.70 -0.29
C ARG A 242 -8.91 15.98 -0.38
N ASP A 243 -8.47 16.30 -1.59
CA ASP A 243 -7.91 17.59 -1.97
C ASP A 243 -9.05 18.60 -2.14
N TYR A 244 -9.14 19.59 -1.25
CA TYR A 244 -10.23 20.59 -1.28
C TYR A 244 -10.09 21.60 -2.40
N GLU A 245 -8.88 21.76 -2.95
CA GLU A 245 -8.64 22.66 -4.10
C GLU A 245 -9.02 21.96 -5.42
N HIS A 246 -9.05 20.62 -5.44
CA HIS A 246 -9.32 19.80 -6.62
C HIS A 246 -10.40 18.74 -6.37
N PRO A 247 -11.63 19.13 -6.02
CA PRO A 247 -12.71 18.18 -5.72
C PRO A 247 -13.13 17.32 -6.92
N GLU A 248 -12.86 17.77 -8.16
CA GLU A 248 -13.14 17.04 -9.40
C GLU A 248 -12.34 15.74 -9.55
N LYS A 249 -11.30 15.55 -8.75
CA LYS A 249 -10.51 14.31 -8.73
C LYS A 249 -11.23 13.16 -8.02
N TYR A 250 -12.34 13.44 -7.33
CA TYR A 250 -13.02 12.51 -6.44
C TYR A 250 -14.46 12.29 -6.88
N ILE A 251 -14.98 11.09 -6.64
CA ILE A 251 -16.37 10.72 -6.93
C ILE A 251 -17.24 10.78 -5.67
N GLY A 252 -18.53 10.93 -5.85
CA GLY A 252 -19.51 11.06 -4.77
C GLY A 252 -19.89 12.51 -4.43
N SER A 253 -20.83 12.69 -3.51
CA SER A 253 -21.30 14.01 -3.09
C SER A 253 -20.35 14.63 -2.03
N LYS A 254 -20.33 15.96 -1.98
CA LYS A 254 -19.57 16.69 -0.94
C LYS A 254 -20.04 16.30 0.46
N GLU A 255 -21.35 16.13 0.63
CA GLU A 255 -21.98 15.78 1.90
C GLU A 255 -21.56 14.40 2.39
N ASP A 256 -21.53 13.40 1.49
CA ASP A 256 -21.06 12.05 1.83
C ASP A 256 -19.56 12.08 2.25
N TRP A 257 -18.73 12.87 1.57
CA TRP A 257 -17.33 13.05 1.94
C TRP A 257 -17.17 13.68 3.32
N ASP A 258 -17.90 14.77 3.60
CA ASP A 258 -17.83 15.45 4.88
C ASP A 258 -18.22 14.51 6.04
N ILE A 259 -19.27 13.69 5.85
CA ILE A 259 -19.71 12.68 6.83
C ILE A 259 -18.64 11.60 7.03
N CYS A 260 -18.08 11.06 5.96
CA CYS A 260 -17.11 9.97 6.05
C CYS A 260 -15.77 10.42 6.66
N GLU A 261 -15.27 11.60 6.29
CA GLU A 261 -14.06 12.19 6.88
C GLU A 261 -14.24 12.45 8.37
N GLN A 262 -15.39 13.01 8.76
CA GLN A 262 -15.70 13.26 10.17
C GLN A 262 -15.80 11.95 10.97
N MET A 263 -16.45 10.92 10.42
CA MET A 263 -16.57 9.62 11.06
C MET A 263 -15.21 8.95 11.28
N LEU A 264 -14.31 8.97 10.28
CA LEU A 264 -12.95 8.43 10.44
C LEU A 264 -12.16 9.20 11.51
N LYS A 265 -12.36 10.52 11.59
CA LYS A 265 -11.76 11.31 12.66
C LYS A 265 -12.26 10.88 14.03
N GLU A 266 -13.58 10.72 14.20
CA GLU A 266 -14.19 10.28 15.46
C GLU A 266 -13.69 8.89 15.87
N VAL A 267 -13.59 7.94 14.93
CA VAL A 267 -13.03 6.60 15.19
C VAL A 267 -11.56 6.70 15.61
N SER A 268 -10.78 7.54 14.93
CA SER A 268 -9.38 7.77 15.30
C SER A 268 -9.24 8.29 16.72
N ASP A 269 -10.07 9.27 17.10
CA ASP A 269 -10.07 9.86 18.43
C ASP A 269 -10.52 8.82 19.49
N GLU A 270 -11.59 8.07 19.22
CA GLU A 270 -12.13 7.01 20.08
C GLU A 270 -11.13 5.89 20.37
N LEU A 271 -10.37 5.48 19.35
CA LEU A 271 -9.34 4.44 19.45
C LEU A 271 -7.97 4.97 19.91
N GLY A 272 -7.83 6.27 20.12
CA GLY A 272 -6.56 6.90 20.52
C GLY A 272 -5.47 6.80 19.46
N LEU A 273 -5.84 6.73 18.18
CA LEU A 273 -4.88 6.61 17.06
C LEU A 273 -4.14 7.92 16.77
N ASN A 274 -4.67 9.07 17.22
CA ASN A 274 -4.10 10.39 17.02
C ASN A 274 -3.73 10.68 15.55
N ALA A 275 -4.62 10.29 14.62
CA ALA A 275 -4.35 10.37 13.20
C ALA A 275 -4.10 11.81 12.74
N LYS A 276 -3.04 12.01 11.97
CA LYS A 276 -2.73 13.28 11.32
C LYS A 276 -3.56 13.43 10.06
N ARG A 277 -4.23 14.60 9.91
CA ARG A 277 -4.95 14.93 8.68
C ARG A 277 -3.96 15.19 7.55
N CYS A 278 -4.09 14.42 6.47
CA CYS A 278 -3.29 14.54 5.24
C CYS A 278 -4.23 14.80 4.07
N GLU A 279 -4.20 16.02 3.54
CA GLU A 279 -5.04 16.45 2.43
C GLU A 279 -4.48 15.97 1.10
N GLY A 280 -5.35 15.58 0.18
CA GLY A 280 -4.97 15.08 -1.14
C GLY A 280 -4.56 13.60 -1.19
N GLU A 281 -4.51 12.91 -0.05
CA GLU A 281 -4.04 11.52 0.05
C GLU A 281 -5.19 10.48 0.06
N ALA A 282 -6.44 10.93 -0.04
CA ALA A 282 -7.60 10.04 -0.09
C ALA A 282 -7.64 9.18 -1.36
N ALA A 283 -8.35 8.06 -1.30
CA ALA A 283 -8.71 7.31 -2.49
C ALA A 283 -9.72 8.10 -3.34
N LEU A 284 -9.82 7.75 -4.64
CA LEU A 284 -10.78 8.34 -5.56
C LEU A 284 -12.23 8.33 -5.02
N TYR A 285 -12.58 7.29 -4.30
CA TYR A 285 -13.94 6.93 -3.89
C TYR A 285 -14.21 7.17 -2.40
N GLY A 286 -13.22 7.55 -1.62
CA GLY A 286 -13.42 7.80 -0.20
C GLY A 286 -12.17 8.05 0.62
N PRO A 287 -12.34 8.57 1.85
CA PRO A 287 -11.26 8.80 2.79
C PRO A 287 -10.75 7.49 3.40
N LYS A 288 -9.56 7.54 4.00
CA LYS A 288 -8.92 6.35 4.58
C LYS A 288 -8.08 6.67 5.82
N LEU A 289 -7.86 5.64 6.65
CA LEU A 289 -6.85 5.62 7.70
C LEU A 289 -5.69 4.77 7.22
N ASP A 290 -4.53 5.40 6.98
CA ASP A 290 -3.31 4.73 6.58
C ASP A 290 -2.39 4.58 7.79
N PHE A 291 -1.96 3.35 8.07
CA PHE A 291 -0.99 3.08 9.13
C PHE A 291 0.42 3.09 8.54
N MET A 292 1.21 4.06 8.99
CA MET A 292 2.53 4.38 8.46
C MET A 292 3.60 3.82 9.37
N PHE A 293 4.37 2.87 8.87
CA PHE A 293 5.49 2.24 9.59
C PHE A 293 6.82 2.81 9.12
N LYS A 294 7.89 2.59 9.88
CA LYS A 294 9.25 2.96 9.50
C LYS A 294 9.98 1.78 8.88
N ASP A 295 10.58 2.01 7.71
CA ASP A 295 11.54 1.04 7.15
C ASP A 295 12.91 1.13 7.86
N ALA A 296 13.85 0.26 7.47
CA ALA A 296 15.20 0.25 8.05
C ALA A 296 15.95 1.57 7.88
N LEU A 297 15.59 2.40 6.91
CA LEU A 297 16.15 3.74 6.67
C LEU A 297 15.36 4.86 7.34
N GLY A 298 14.40 4.52 8.21
CA GLY A 298 13.54 5.48 8.90
C GLY A 298 12.53 6.20 8.01
N ARG A 299 12.28 5.70 6.78
CA ARG A 299 11.30 6.27 5.87
C ARG A 299 9.92 5.73 6.20
N ASP A 300 8.92 6.58 6.07
CA ASP A 300 7.53 6.15 6.22
C ASP A 300 7.12 5.26 5.04
N ILE A 301 6.54 4.10 5.37
CA ILE A 301 5.91 3.18 4.42
C ILE A 301 4.48 2.89 4.87
N GLN A 302 3.54 3.06 3.95
CA GLN A 302 2.16 2.68 4.15
C GLN A 302 2.06 1.15 3.98
N ILE A 303 1.51 0.46 5.00
CA ILE A 303 1.32 -0.99 4.92
C ILE A 303 -0.18 -1.30 5.05
N PRO A 304 -0.84 -1.29 6.25
CA PRO A 304 -2.27 -1.52 6.30
C PRO A 304 -3.05 -0.23 6.14
N THR A 305 -4.25 -0.36 5.59
CA THR A 305 -5.16 0.76 5.35
C THR A 305 -6.58 0.33 5.62
N VAL A 306 -7.37 1.20 6.25
CA VAL A 306 -8.83 1.10 6.32
C VAL A 306 -9.44 2.17 5.42
N GLN A 307 -10.11 1.75 4.36
CA GLN A 307 -10.68 2.64 3.34
C GLN A 307 -12.20 2.59 3.38
N LEU A 308 -12.85 3.75 3.28
CA LEU A 308 -14.27 3.86 3.08
C LEU A 308 -14.58 3.99 1.58
N ASP A 309 -15.52 3.20 1.11
CA ASP A 309 -16.08 3.33 -0.23
C ASP A 309 -17.60 3.46 -0.13
N PHE A 310 -18.10 4.65 -0.35
CA PHE A 310 -19.52 4.96 -0.35
C PHE A 310 -20.06 5.27 -1.75
N ALA A 311 -19.21 5.23 -2.77
CA ALA A 311 -19.53 5.65 -4.13
C ALA A 311 -19.59 4.48 -5.13
N MET A 312 -18.62 3.57 -5.10
CA MET A 312 -18.47 2.49 -6.10
C MET A 312 -19.50 1.35 -6.00
N PRO A 313 -20.01 0.95 -4.81
CA PRO A 313 -20.95 -0.17 -4.70
C PRO A 313 -22.40 0.13 -5.15
N LYS A 314 -22.65 1.26 -5.75
CA LYS A 314 -24.00 1.70 -6.19
C LYS A 314 -24.35 1.15 -7.55
#